data_3cf33ca0136a99f217257ba8d287fab5
#
_entry.id   3cf33ca0136a99f217257ba8d287fab5
#
_cell.length_a   1.000
_cell.length_b   1.000
_cell.length_c   1.000
_cell.angle_alpha   90.00
_cell.angle_beta   90.00
_cell.angle_gamma   90.00
#
_symmetry.space_group_name_H-M   'P 1'
#
loop_
_entity.id
_entity.type
_entity.pdbx_description
1 polymer ?
#
loop_
_entity_poly.entity_id
_entity_poly.type
_entity_poly.pdbx_seq_one_letter_code
_entity_poly.pdbx_strand_id
1 'polypeptide(L)'
;MTPSDRDATGLLTQRELTQPDDFVQLVTPTGERHANAEFDPWIADIDLGALGRLYRDMAIVRRIDSEATALQRQGELGLWPPLAGQEAAQIGAGRALRDDDFIFSSYREHALAWVRGVEPAELLSVWRGTAASGWNPFEHGMAVPQIIIGAQTLHATGYAMGAAWEGSDAAAITFFGDGATSEGDVNEALVFAASFDAPVVFFCQNNQWAISEPVGLQSKQHLARRADGFGMPGVRVDGNDVLAVLAATRIALERARRGGGPTFIEAVTYRMGPHTTADDPKRYRADDELAEWRERDPLARVLALLEASGVDVAGLERDVAADADRAAAELRAAITTIADPEALTVFDHVYAEPNSHLERQRDHYTRYLAMFDDASPVQSTDAAASGTAEGGAR
;
A
#
# COMPACT_ATOMS: atom_id res chain seq x y z
N MET A 1 -34.10 0.12 -3.82
CA MET A 1 -33.79 -0.09 -5.25
C MET A 1 -34.51 -1.33 -5.74
N THR A 2 -35.20 -1.24 -6.86
CA THR A 2 -35.99 -2.34 -7.44
C THR A 2 -35.01 -3.35 -8.12
N PRO A 3 -35.35 -4.67 -8.21
CA PRO A 3 -34.49 -5.71 -8.78
C PRO A 3 -34.20 -5.61 -10.29
N SER A 4 -34.33 -4.44 -10.90
CA SER A 4 -34.36 -4.25 -12.35
C SER A 4 -33.02 -3.90 -13.02
N ASP A 5 -31.93 -3.79 -12.29
CA ASP A 5 -30.63 -3.30 -12.83
C ASP A 5 -29.55 -4.38 -13.01
N ARG A 6 -29.90 -5.66 -12.87
CA ARG A 6 -29.01 -6.73 -13.31
C ARG A 6 -29.15 -6.94 -14.80
N ASP A 7 -28.04 -7.02 -15.52
CA ASP A 7 -28.10 -7.43 -16.91
C ASP A 7 -28.75 -8.84 -17.02
N ALA A 8 -29.20 -9.21 -18.20
CA ALA A 8 -29.87 -10.51 -18.42
C ALA A 8 -29.01 -11.73 -18.07
N THR A 9 -27.74 -11.55 -17.77
CA THR A 9 -26.78 -12.61 -17.38
C THR A 9 -26.64 -12.78 -15.87
N GLY A 10 -27.17 -11.83 -15.07
CA GLY A 10 -27.04 -11.82 -13.60
C GLY A 10 -25.64 -11.45 -13.11
N LEU A 11 -24.77 -10.96 -13.97
CA LEU A 11 -23.43 -10.48 -13.65
C LEU A 11 -23.48 -9.04 -13.15
N LEU A 12 -22.59 -8.69 -12.22
CA LEU A 12 -22.46 -7.32 -11.70
C LEU A 12 -21.78 -6.41 -12.72
N THR A 13 -22.30 -5.20 -12.88
CA THR A 13 -21.65 -4.13 -13.64
C THR A 13 -20.47 -3.55 -12.85
N GLN A 14 -19.60 -2.78 -13.51
CA GLN A 14 -18.51 -2.05 -12.83
C GLN A 14 -19.06 -1.19 -11.69
N ARG A 15 -20.17 -0.50 -11.91
CA ARG A 15 -20.81 0.35 -10.91
C ARG A 15 -21.32 -0.44 -9.69
N GLU A 16 -21.95 -1.59 -9.90
CA GLU A 16 -22.42 -2.46 -8.82
C GLU A 16 -21.27 -3.08 -8.02
N LEU A 17 -20.16 -3.42 -8.68
CA LEU A 17 -18.95 -3.92 -8.01
C LEU A 17 -18.35 -2.89 -7.05
N THR A 18 -18.64 -1.62 -7.23
CA THR A 18 -18.05 -0.50 -6.48
C THR A 18 -19.03 0.19 -5.52
N GLN A 19 -20.34 -0.17 -5.58
CA GLN A 19 -21.35 0.48 -4.75
C GLN A 19 -21.42 -0.06 -3.31
N PRO A 20 -21.84 0.81 -2.34
CA PRO A 20 -21.82 0.50 -0.91
C PRO A 20 -22.91 -0.46 -0.43
N ASP A 21 -23.88 -0.84 -1.26
CA ASP A 21 -25.09 -1.52 -0.82
C ASP A 21 -24.87 -2.94 -0.25
N ASP A 22 -23.63 -3.46 -0.28
CA ASP A 22 -23.30 -4.83 0.15
C ASP A 22 -21.95 -4.91 0.89
N PHE A 23 -21.53 -3.86 1.61
CA PHE A 23 -20.32 -3.92 2.44
C PHE A 23 -20.55 -3.37 3.85
N VAL A 24 -19.70 -3.81 4.78
CA VAL A 24 -19.70 -3.29 6.15
C VAL A 24 -19.22 -1.85 6.14
N GLN A 25 -20.06 -0.95 6.66
CA GLN A 25 -19.75 0.46 6.85
C GLN A 25 -20.21 0.86 8.26
N LEU A 26 -19.34 1.43 9.06
CA LEU A 26 -19.62 1.91 10.41
C LEU A 26 -19.73 3.44 10.48
N VAL A 27 -19.10 4.13 9.53
CA VAL A 27 -19.15 5.59 9.39
C VAL A 27 -19.44 5.94 7.94
N THR A 28 -20.46 6.73 7.70
CA THR A 28 -20.80 7.22 6.33
C THR A 28 -19.76 8.22 5.83
N PRO A 29 -19.69 8.51 4.52
CA PRO A 29 -18.86 9.60 4.00
C PRO A 29 -19.10 10.96 4.66
N THR A 30 -20.31 11.19 5.19
CA THR A 30 -20.70 12.43 5.90
C THR A 30 -20.44 12.39 7.40
N GLY A 31 -19.78 11.32 7.91
CA GLY A 31 -19.43 11.19 9.33
C GLY A 31 -20.55 10.66 10.22
N GLU A 32 -21.65 10.16 9.66
CA GLU A 32 -22.73 9.56 10.46
C GLU A 32 -22.31 8.15 10.91
N ARG A 33 -22.49 7.84 12.21
CA ARG A 33 -22.19 6.55 12.81
C ARG A 33 -23.32 5.56 12.65
N HIS A 34 -23.06 4.43 12.00
CA HIS A 34 -23.98 3.31 11.89
C HIS A 34 -23.64 2.23 12.93
N ALA A 35 -24.61 1.90 13.78
CA ALA A 35 -24.46 0.80 14.73
C ALA A 35 -24.47 -0.55 14.02
N ASN A 36 -23.54 -1.44 14.41
CA ASN A 36 -23.48 -2.79 13.90
C ASN A 36 -23.12 -3.77 15.02
N ALA A 37 -24.07 -4.63 15.41
CA ALA A 37 -23.95 -5.51 16.56
C ALA A 37 -22.80 -6.54 16.43
N GLU A 38 -22.38 -6.87 15.22
CA GLU A 38 -21.28 -7.81 14.96
C GLU A 38 -19.92 -7.11 15.07
N PHE A 39 -19.81 -5.88 14.55
CA PHE A 39 -18.52 -5.18 14.40
C PHE A 39 -18.23 -4.21 15.56
N ASP A 40 -19.25 -3.59 16.15
CA ASP A 40 -19.08 -2.61 17.24
C ASP A 40 -18.30 -3.12 18.46
N PRO A 41 -18.46 -4.38 18.89
CA PRO A 41 -17.66 -4.89 20.02
C PRO A 41 -16.15 -4.87 19.78
N TRP A 42 -15.72 -4.92 18.51
CA TRP A 42 -14.31 -4.96 18.11
C TRP A 42 -13.64 -3.59 18.06
N ILE A 43 -14.41 -2.52 18.21
CA ILE A 43 -13.91 -1.13 18.28
C ILE A 43 -14.39 -0.40 19.54
N ALA A 44 -14.88 -1.13 20.53
CA ALA A 44 -15.40 -0.55 21.76
C ALA A 44 -14.34 0.21 22.58
N ASP A 45 -13.06 -0.06 22.34
CA ASP A 45 -11.90 0.62 22.89
C ASP A 45 -11.53 1.93 22.15
N ILE A 46 -12.17 2.21 21.02
CA ILE A 46 -11.88 3.39 20.20
C ILE A 46 -12.75 4.57 20.67
N ASP A 47 -12.24 5.31 21.62
CA ASP A 47 -12.79 6.60 22.04
C ASP A 47 -12.46 7.72 21.01
N LEU A 48 -12.96 8.94 21.25
CA LEU A 48 -12.70 10.09 20.38
C LEU A 48 -11.20 10.44 20.28
N GLY A 49 -10.44 10.21 21.34
CA GLY A 49 -8.99 10.41 21.33
C GLY A 49 -8.27 9.38 20.47
N ALA A 50 -8.68 8.10 20.55
CA ALA A 50 -8.16 7.04 19.69
C ALA A 50 -8.54 7.28 18.22
N LEU A 51 -9.78 7.73 17.95
CA LEU A 51 -10.20 8.10 16.60
C LEU A 51 -9.39 9.28 16.04
N GLY A 52 -9.08 10.28 16.88
CA GLY A 52 -8.17 11.38 16.52
C GLY A 52 -6.75 10.91 16.18
N ARG A 53 -6.25 9.87 16.87
CA ARG A 53 -4.96 9.24 16.53
C ARG A 53 -4.99 8.51 15.18
N LEU A 54 -6.08 7.79 14.88
CA LEU A 54 -6.26 7.17 13.55
C LEU A 54 -6.31 8.23 12.43
N TYR A 55 -7.01 9.34 12.67
CA TYR A 55 -7.00 10.48 11.75
C TYR A 55 -5.58 11.04 11.54
N ARG A 56 -4.84 11.23 12.64
CA ARG A 56 -3.45 11.69 12.60
C ARG A 56 -2.56 10.78 11.76
N ASP A 57 -2.64 9.47 11.97
CA ASP A 57 -1.86 8.51 11.19
C ASP A 57 -2.18 8.59 9.69
N MET A 58 -3.47 8.63 9.34
CA MET A 58 -3.89 8.77 7.94
C MET A 58 -3.40 10.08 7.30
N ALA A 59 -3.45 11.20 8.05
CA ALA A 59 -2.99 12.49 7.55
C ALA A 59 -1.46 12.51 7.34
N ILE A 60 -0.70 11.93 8.27
CA ILE A 60 0.76 11.82 8.16
C ILE A 60 1.15 11.00 6.94
N VAL A 61 0.56 9.81 6.74
CA VAL A 61 0.93 8.94 5.62
C VAL A 61 0.53 9.55 4.27
N ARG A 62 -0.59 10.28 4.20
CA ARG A 62 -0.96 11.08 3.02
C ARG A 62 0.07 12.18 2.71
N ARG A 63 0.58 12.85 3.74
CA ARG A 63 1.60 13.89 3.58
C ARG A 63 2.95 13.30 3.15
N ILE A 64 3.35 12.17 3.73
CA ILE A 64 4.51 11.38 3.30
C ILE A 64 4.39 10.98 1.83
N ASP A 65 3.24 10.44 1.42
CA ASP A 65 2.96 10.03 0.03
C ASP A 65 3.10 11.19 -0.97
N SER A 66 2.58 12.37 -0.59
CA SER A 66 2.72 13.60 -1.37
C SER A 66 4.19 14.06 -1.46
N GLU A 67 4.94 13.98 -0.37
CA GLU A 67 6.35 14.36 -0.33
C GLU A 67 7.22 13.42 -1.17
N ALA A 68 7.01 12.10 -1.06
CA ALA A 68 7.72 11.11 -1.86
C ALA A 68 7.42 11.27 -3.36
N THR A 69 6.17 11.60 -3.71
CA THR A 69 5.81 11.97 -5.09
C THR A 69 6.59 13.20 -5.58
N ALA A 70 6.77 14.21 -4.72
CA ALA A 70 7.56 15.40 -5.05
C ALA A 70 9.06 15.06 -5.21
N LEU A 71 9.62 14.21 -4.34
CA LEU A 71 11.00 13.73 -4.43
C LEU A 71 11.24 12.95 -5.73
N GLN A 72 10.29 12.11 -6.14
CA GLN A 72 10.39 11.40 -7.43
C GLN A 72 10.43 12.37 -8.60
N ARG A 73 9.56 13.41 -8.61
CA ARG A 73 9.56 14.44 -9.67
C ARG A 73 10.84 15.28 -9.71
N GLN A 74 11.58 15.34 -8.61
CA GLN A 74 12.88 15.99 -8.50
C GLN A 74 14.04 15.06 -8.91
N GLY A 75 13.76 13.79 -9.22
CA GLY A 75 14.77 12.80 -9.64
C GLY A 75 15.47 12.10 -8.46
N GLU A 76 15.03 12.35 -7.23
CA GLU A 76 15.61 11.71 -6.03
C GLU A 76 15.15 10.26 -5.86
N LEU A 77 13.98 9.91 -6.39
CA LEU A 77 13.47 8.54 -6.44
C LEU A 77 13.31 8.10 -7.89
N GLY A 78 13.61 6.83 -8.17
CA GLY A 78 13.39 6.23 -9.49
C GLY A 78 11.90 6.08 -9.80
N LEU A 79 11.11 5.69 -8.79
CA LEU A 79 9.67 5.47 -8.90
C LEU A 79 9.00 5.74 -7.54
N TRP A 80 7.70 6.05 -7.56
CA TRP A 80 6.85 6.02 -6.38
C TRP A 80 5.42 5.59 -6.76
N PRO A 81 4.83 4.57 -6.13
CA PRO A 81 3.43 4.20 -6.29
C PRO A 81 2.58 4.89 -5.20
N PRO A 82 1.85 5.97 -5.51
CA PRO A 82 1.09 6.72 -4.51
C PRO A 82 0.00 5.88 -3.85
N LEU A 83 -0.17 6.03 -2.53
CA LEU A 83 -1.21 5.35 -1.75
C LEU A 83 -2.51 6.15 -1.61
N ALA A 84 -2.53 7.42 -2.03
CA ALA A 84 -3.64 8.33 -1.81
C ALA A 84 -5.01 7.70 -2.13
N GLY A 85 -5.94 7.79 -1.18
CA GLY A 85 -7.28 7.17 -1.20
C GLY A 85 -7.37 5.84 -0.45
N GLN A 86 -6.24 5.23 -0.05
CA GLN A 86 -6.18 3.92 0.62
C GLN A 86 -5.70 4.02 2.08
N GLU A 87 -5.64 5.23 2.64
CA GLU A 87 -5.11 5.49 3.98
C GLU A 87 -5.88 4.72 5.05
N ALA A 88 -7.22 4.74 5.01
CA ALA A 88 -8.05 4.06 6.01
C ALA A 88 -7.92 2.55 5.93
N ALA A 89 -7.80 1.97 4.72
CA ALA A 89 -7.58 0.55 4.53
C ALA A 89 -6.26 0.10 5.18
N GLN A 90 -5.18 0.85 4.98
CA GLN A 90 -3.87 0.50 5.51
C GLN A 90 -3.74 0.81 7.01
N ILE A 91 -4.16 1.98 7.46
CA ILE A 91 -4.08 2.37 8.88
C ILE A 91 -5.02 1.51 9.73
N GLY A 92 -6.27 1.30 9.29
CA GLY A 92 -7.22 0.47 10.02
C GLY A 92 -6.71 -0.97 10.19
N ALA A 93 -6.23 -1.59 9.11
CA ALA A 93 -5.67 -2.93 9.17
C ALA A 93 -4.35 -2.99 9.96
N GLY A 94 -3.45 -2.03 9.74
CA GLY A 94 -2.17 -1.97 10.46
C GLY A 94 -2.32 -1.82 11.96
N ARG A 95 -3.29 -1.01 12.41
CA ARG A 95 -3.57 -0.80 13.85
C ARG A 95 -4.38 -1.94 14.50
N ALA A 96 -4.84 -2.92 13.72
CA ALA A 96 -5.43 -4.16 14.25
C ALA A 96 -4.38 -5.19 14.67
N LEU A 97 -3.15 -5.07 14.20
CA LEU A 97 -2.09 -6.05 14.38
C LEU A 97 -1.44 -5.94 15.77
N ARG A 98 -0.98 -7.08 16.27
CA ARG A 98 -0.05 -7.17 17.40
C ARG A 98 1.39 -7.08 16.92
N ASP A 99 2.32 -6.89 17.84
CA ASP A 99 3.75 -6.78 17.51
C ASP A 99 4.33 -8.08 16.96
N ASP A 100 3.77 -9.24 17.35
CA ASP A 100 4.18 -10.57 16.92
C ASP A 100 3.52 -11.03 15.61
N ASP A 101 2.53 -10.30 15.09
CA ASP A 101 1.95 -10.57 13.76
C ASP A 101 2.90 -10.10 12.65
N PHE A 102 2.88 -10.80 11.50
CA PHE A 102 3.77 -10.50 10.41
C PHE A 102 3.04 -10.05 9.14
N ILE A 103 3.53 -8.96 8.52
CA ILE A 103 2.95 -8.35 7.33
C ILE A 103 3.70 -8.77 6.07
N PHE A 104 2.95 -9.17 5.04
CA PHE A 104 3.45 -9.38 3.68
C PHE A 104 2.76 -8.39 2.74
N SER A 105 3.49 -7.33 2.38
CA SER A 105 2.96 -6.23 1.56
C SER A 105 3.26 -6.39 0.08
N SER A 106 2.46 -5.76 -0.77
CA SER A 106 2.85 -5.41 -2.11
C SER A 106 3.69 -4.12 -2.10
N TYR A 107 3.70 -3.38 -3.19
CA TYR A 107 4.54 -2.18 -3.34
C TYR A 107 3.84 -0.87 -2.93
N ARG A 108 2.57 -0.89 -2.47
CA ARG A 108 1.81 0.36 -2.20
C ARG A 108 1.52 0.59 -0.71
N GLU A 109 1.87 -0.33 0.15
CA GLU A 109 1.50 -0.31 1.56
C GLU A 109 2.48 0.50 2.43
N HIS A 110 2.79 1.73 2.01
CA HIS A 110 3.70 2.63 2.71
C HIS A 110 3.20 3.02 4.11
N ALA A 111 1.88 3.07 4.29
CA ALA A 111 1.30 3.35 5.59
C ALA A 111 1.53 2.21 6.60
N LEU A 112 1.65 0.96 6.14
CA LEU A 112 2.01 -0.15 7.01
C LEU A 112 3.47 -0.06 7.47
N ALA A 113 4.38 0.35 6.58
CA ALA A 113 5.77 0.64 6.95
C ALA A 113 5.83 1.73 8.03
N TRP A 114 5.04 2.80 7.89
CA TRP A 114 4.88 3.82 8.93
C TRP A 114 4.38 3.24 10.26
N VAL A 115 3.32 2.42 10.23
CA VAL A 115 2.76 1.79 11.44
C VAL A 115 3.76 0.88 12.14
N ARG A 116 4.62 0.21 11.37
CA ARG A 116 5.67 -0.70 11.87
C ARG A 116 6.98 0.01 12.23
N GLY A 117 7.04 1.34 12.13
CA GLY A 117 8.20 2.13 12.51
C GLY A 117 9.41 1.90 11.60
N VAL A 118 9.18 1.62 10.33
CA VAL A 118 10.24 1.60 9.32
C VAL A 118 10.78 3.02 9.14
N GLU A 119 12.09 3.17 9.24
CA GLU A 119 12.72 4.49 9.12
C GLU A 119 12.59 5.06 7.69
N PRO A 120 12.42 6.39 7.55
CA PRO A 120 12.26 7.01 6.24
C PRO A 120 13.37 6.66 5.23
N ALA A 121 14.63 6.59 5.67
CA ALA A 121 15.76 6.24 4.80
C ALA A 121 15.65 4.80 4.27
N GLU A 122 15.20 3.86 5.11
CA GLU A 122 14.99 2.47 4.74
C GLU A 122 13.88 2.33 3.69
N LEU A 123 12.74 3.00 3.90
CA LEU A 123 11.64 3.02 2.95
C LEU A 123 12.06 3.65 1.60
N LEU A 124 12.75 4.80 1.64
CA LEU A 124 13.17 5.51 0.43
C LEU A 124 14.26 4.78 -0.35
N SER A 125 15.14 4.02 0.30
CA SER A 125 16.24 3.30 -0.36
C SER A 125 15.76 2.30 -1.41
N VAL A 126 14.62 1.65 -1.15
CA VAL A 126 13.96 0.74 -2.11
C VAL A 126 13.53 1.50 -3.36
N TRP A 127 12.89 2.66 -3.18
CA TRP A 127 12.33 3.46 -4.28
C TRP A 127 13.37 4.34 -4.98
N ARG A 128 14.48 4.62 -4.33
CA ARG A 128 15.67 5.21 -4.96
C ARG A 128 16.41 4.18 -5.81
N GLY A 129 16.25 2.88 -5.51
CA GLY A 129 16.93 1.78 -6.18
C GLY A 129 18.34 1.52 -5.64
N THR A 130 18.64 1.98 -4.44
CA THR A 130 19.93 1.79 -3.78
C THR A 130 20.01 0.54 -2.91
N ALA A 131 18.85 -0.04 -2.57
CA ALA A 131 18.75 -1.28 -1.81
C ALA A 131 17.70 -2.22 -2.39
N ALA A 132 17.98 -3.53 -2.39
CA ALA A 132 17.03 -4.57 -2.79
C ALA A 132 15.96 -4.81 -1.72
N SER A 133 16.33 -4.60 -0.43
CA SER A 133 15.44 -4.73 0.72
C SER A 133 15.58 -3.50 1.58
N GLY A 134 14.80 -2.61 1.80
CA GLY A 134 14.98 -1.37 2.57
C GLY A 134 15.32 -1.61 4.05
N TRP A 135 14.70 -2.64 4.67
CA TRP A 135 14.80 -2.93 6.12
C TRP A 135 14.96 -4.41 6.42
N ASN A 136 15.31 -4.72 7.67
CA ASN A 136 15.28 -6.08 8.18
C ASN A 136 13.82 -6.49 8.51
N PRO A 137 13.23 -7.47 7.81
CA PRO A 137 11.84 -7.87 8.00
C PRO A 137 11.49 -8.26 9.45
N PHE A 138 12.41 -8.87 10.16
CA PHE A 138 12.16 -9.38 11.51
C PHE A 138 12.17 -8.28 12.58
N GLU A 139 12.86 -7.17 12.35
CA GLU A 139 12.87 -6.02 13.27
C GLU A 139 11.55 -5.26 13.25
N HIS A 140 10.87 -5.26 12.09
CA HIS A 140 9.62 -4.53 11.90
C HIS A 140 8.38 -5.44 11.83
N GLY A 141 8.55 -6.77 11.87
CA GLY A 141 7.44 -7.71 11.63
C GLY A 141 6.75 -7.49 10.26
N MET A 142 7.54 -7.05 9.28
CA MET A 142 7.03 -6.69 7.95
C MET A 142 8.03 -7.08 6.87
N ALA A 143 7.61 -7.93 5.94
CA ALA A 143 8.38 -8.28 4.76
C ALA A 143 8.63 -7.05 3.87
N VAL A 144 9.74 -7.07 3.14
CA VAL A 144 10.04 -6.02 2.16
C VAL A 144 8.99 -5.99 1.06
N PRO A 145 8.76 -4.84 0.40
CA PRO A 145 7.73 -4.71 -0.62
C PRO A 145 7.91 -5.72 -1.75
N GLN A 146 6.84 -6.40 -2.12
CA GLN A 146 6.84 -7.36 -3.21
C GLN A 146 6.34 -6.70 -4.50
N ILE A 147 7.21 -6.63 -5.52
CA ILE A 147 6.88 -6.04 -6.81
C ILE A 147 6.20 -7.07 -7.73
N ILE A 148 6.54 -8.36 -7.58
CA ILE A 148 5.92 -9.45 -8.33
C ILE A 148 4.50 -9.65 -7.82
N ILE A 149 3.53 -9.39 -8.69
CA ILE A 149 2.11 -9.35 -8.32
C ILE A 149 1.64 -10.70 -7.78
N GLY A 150 1.09 -10.71 -6.57
CA GLY A 150 0.52 -11.91 -5.93
C GLY A 150 1.50 -12.79 -5.17
N ALA A 151 2.82 -12.72 -5.44
CA ALA A 151 3.81 -13.62 -4.84
C ALA A 151 3.83 -13.57 -3.29
N GLN A 152 3.59 -12.40 -2.70
CA GLN A 152 3.55 -12.22 -1.24
C GLN A 152 2.45 -13.05 -0.55
N THR A 153 1.40 -13.43 -1.28
CA THR A 153 0.31 -14.23 -0.70
C THR A 153 0.76 -15.65 -0.39
N LEU A 154 1.59 -16.26 -1.25
CA LEU A 154 2.21 -17.56 -1.01
C LEU A 154 3.23 -17.48 0.14
N HIS A 155 4.02 -16.42 0.20
CA HIS A 155 4.97 -16.20 1.30
C HIS A 155 4.25 -16.08 2.65
N ALA A 156 3.16 -15.30 2.71
CA ALA A 156 2.35 -15.15 3.91
C ALA A 156 1.73 -16.48 4.36
N THR A 157 1.20 -17.24 3.41
CA THR A 157 0.61 -18.56 3.68
C THR A 157 1.66 -19.52 4.24
N GLY A 158 2.84 -19.62 3.60
CA GLY A 158 3.93 -20.48 4.06
C GLY A 158 4.45 -20.06 5.44
N TYR A 159 4.61 -18.75 5.70
CA TYR A 159 4.99 -18.23 7.01
C TYR A 159 3.96 -18.59 8.09
N ALA A 160 2.67 -18.38 7.81
CA ALA A 160 1.58 -18.72 8.73
C ALA A 160 1.53 -20.22 9.06
N MET A 161 1.73 -21.07 8.05
CA MET A 161 1.83 -22.52 8.26
C MET A 161 3.00 -22.88 9.17
N GLY A 162 4.18 -22.24 8.97
CA GLY A 162 5.35 -22.42 9.82
C GLY A 162 5.09 -22.00 11.26
N ALA A 163 4.50 -20.82 11.48
CA ALA A 163 4.13 -20.30 12.80
C ALA A 163 3.17 -21.26 13.52
N ALA A 164 2.16 -21.78 12.81
CA ALA A 164 1.22 -22.76 13.37
C ALA A 164 1.91 -24.06 13.78
N TRP A 165 2.86 -24.57 12.98
CA TRP A 165 3.63 -25.77 13.31
C TRP A 165 4.55 -25.58 14.52
N GLU A 166 5.04 -24.38 14.74
CA GLU A 166 5.83 -24.02 15.92
C GLU A 166 4.96 -23.78 17.17
N GLY A 167 3.63 -23.80 17.01
CA GLY A 167 2.67 -23.57 18.11
C GLY A 167 2.54 -22.10 18.51
N SER A 168 2.93 -21.18 17.63
CA SER A 168 2.71 -19.75 17.81
C SER A 168 1.24 -19.40 17.59
N ASP A 169 0.72 -18.40 18.33
CA ASP A 169 -0.60 -17.79 18.11
C ASP A 169 -0.52 -16.50 17.26
N ALA A 170 0.66 -16.17 16.74
CA ALA A 170 0.83 -15.05 15.79
C ALA A 170 0.13 -15.34 14.46
N ALA A 171 -0.42 -14.30 13.83
CA ALA A 171 -1.04 -14.40 12.53
C ALA A 171 -0.18 -13.68 11.46
N ALA A 172 -0.27 -14.16 10.23
CA ALA A 172 0.21 -13.40 9.08
C ALA A 172 -0.93 -12.62 8.43
N ILE A 173 -0.61 -11.48 7.85
CA ILE A 173 -1.53 -10.73 6.99
C ILE A 173 -0.84 -10.37 5.68
N THR A 174 -1.52 -10.60 4.57
CA THR A 174 -0.98 -10.24 3.24
C THR A 174 -1.85 -9.21 2.56
N PHE A 175 -1.22 -8.18 2.01
CA PHE A 175 -1.88 -7.10 1.29
C PHE A 175 -1.63 -7.21 -0.21
N PHE A 176 -2.69 -7.00 -1.00
CA PHE A 176 -2.61 -7.03 -2.45
C PHE A 176 -3.78 -6.24 -3.07
N GLY A 177 -3.60 -5.77 -4.30
CA GLY A 177 -4.65 -5.08 -5.05
C GLY A 177 -5.63 -6.05 -5.73
N ASP A 178 -6.73 -5.50 -6.25
CA ASP A 178 -7.74 -6.23 -7.03
C ASP A 178 -7.11 -6.98 -8.21
N GLY A 179 -6.14 -6.37 -8.91
CA GLY A 179 -5.42 -7.00 -10.02
C GLY A 179 -4.70 -8.30 -9.66
N ALA A 180 -4.17 -8.40 -8.45
CA ALA A 180 -3.49 -9.60 -8.00
C ALA A 180 -4.42 -10.81 -7.90
N THR A 181 -5.72 -10.60 -7.73
CA THR A 181 -6.69 -11.71 -7.69
C THR A 181 -6.80 -12.48 -9.00
N SER A 182 -6.27 -11.94 -10.10
CA SER A 182 -6.20 -12.61 -11.40
C SER A 182 -4.96 -13.51 -11.54
N GLU A 183 -3.99 -13.41 -10.60
CA GLU A 183 -2.78 -14.23 -10.61
C GLU A 183 -3.04 -15.62 -10.01
N GLY A 184 -2.35 -16.63 -10.57
CA GLY A 184 -2.42 -18.02 -10.09
C GLY A 184 -1.93 -18.13 -8.65
N ASP A 185 -0.86 -17.41 -8.29
CA ASP A 185 -0.25 -17.42 -6.95
C ASP A 185 -1.24 -17.09 -5.84
N VAL A 186 -2.15 -16.13 -6.06
CA VAL A 186 -3.20 -15.80 -5.08
C VAL A 186 -4.17 -16.96 -4.91
N ASN A 187 -4.59 -17.62 -6.01
CA ASN A 187 -5.50 -18.75 -5.93
C ASN A 187 -4.85 -19.96 -5.24
N GLU A 188 -3.59 -20.25 -5.54
CA GLU A 188 -2.84 -21.30 -4.86
C GLU A 188 -2.64 -21.00 -3.37
N ALA A 189 -2.35 -19.76 -3.01
CA ALA A 189 -2.25 -19.34 -1.61
C ALA A 189 -3.56 -19.58 -0.85
N LEU A 190 -4.71 -19.25 -1.45
CA LEU A 190 -6.03 -19.52 -0.86
C LEU A 190 -6.30 -21.00 -0.68
N VAL A 191 -5.91 -21.86 -1.66
CA VAL A 191 -6.02 -23.32 -1.56
C VAL A 191 -5.21 -23.84 -0.38
N PHE A 192 -3.92 -23.48 -0.30
CA PHE A 192 -3.06 -23.94 0.79
C PHE A 192 -3.54 -23.43 2.14
N ALA A 193 -3.87 -22.14 2.24
CA ALA A 193 -4.34 -21.56 3.49
C ALA A 193 -5.60 -22.26 4.02
N ALA A 194 -6.58 -22.52 3.16
CA ALA A 194 -7.80 -23.20 3.54
C ALA A 194 -7.57 -24.68 3.88
N SER A 195 -6.70 -25.37 3.11
CA SER A 195 -6.44 -26.81 3.31
C SER A 195 -5.69 -27.10 4.61
N PHE A 196 -4.90 -26.15 5.11
CA PHE A 196 -4.08 -26.31 6.31
C PHE A 196 -4.55 -25.44 7.48
N ASP A 197 -5.71 -24.80 7.38
CA ASP A 197 -6.22 -23.84 8.39
C ASP A 197 -5.16 -22.81 8.81
N ALA A 198 -4.35 -22.33 7.82
CA ALA A 198 -3.26 -21.44 8.10
C ALA A 198 -3.75 -20.12 8.73
N PRO A 199 -3.10 -19.61 9.80
CA PRO A 199 -3.49 -18.38 10.48
C PRO A 199 -3.09 -17.15 9.66
N VAL A 200 -3.73 -16.95 8.50
CA VAL A 200 -3.44 -15.87 7.56
C VAL A 200 -4.69 -15.08 7.20
N VAL A 201 -4.55 -13.76 7.12
CA VAL A 201 -5.58 -12.84 6.60
C VAL A 201 -5.17 -12.35 5.22
N PHE A 202 -6.03 -12.58 4.24
CA PHE A 202 -5.89 -12.07 2.88
C PHE A 202 -6.61 -10.73 2.78
N PHE A 203 -5.86 -9.62 2.73
CA PHE A 203 -6.41 -8.26 2.69
C PHE A 203 -6.29 -7.69 1.27
N CYS A 204 -7.38 -7.77 0.52
CA CYS A 204 -7.48 -7.23 -0.83
C CYS A 204 -7.89 -5.76 -0.79
N GLN A 205 -6.99 -4.85 -1.13
CA GLN A 205 -7.30 -3.43 -1.36
C GLN A 205 -7.89 -3.29 -2.77
N ASN A 206 -9.22 -3.45 -2.89
CA ASN A 206 -9.91 -3.25 -4.14
C ASN A 206 -9.99 -1.75 -4.43
N ASN A 207 -8.94 -1.22 -5.06
CA ASN A 207 -8.82 0.19 -5.42
C ASN A 207 -9.35 0.50 -6.82
N GLN A 208 -10.09 -0.44 -7.42
CA GLN A 208 -10.83 -0.39 -8.68
C GLN A 208 -9.99 -0.49 -9.95
N TRP A 209 -8.64 -0.42 -9.87
CA TRP A 209 -7.80 -0.30 -11.04
C TRP A 209 -6.51 -1.12 -10.93
N ALA A 210 -6.38 -2.16 -11.77
CA ALA A 210 -5.12 -2.85 -12.01
C ALA A 210 -4.38 -2.13 -13.15
N ILE A 211 -3.49 -1.19 -12.82
CA ILE A 211 -2.89 -0.23 -13.76
C ILE A 211 -3.99 0.53 -14.51
N SER A 212 -4.31 0.12 -15.73
CA SER A 212 -5.33 0.69 -16.60
C SER A 212 -6.57 -0.17 -16.77
N GLU A 213 -6.62 -1.35 -16.12
CA GLU A 213 -7.75 -2.28 -16.23
C GLU A 213 -8.71 -2.13 -15.05
N PRO A 214 -9.98 -1.78 -15.29
CA PRO A 214 -10.97 -1.67 -14.22
C PRO A 214 -11.35 -3.05 -13.66
N VAL A 215 -11.72 -3.09 -12.38
CA VAL A 215 -12.05 -4.35 -11.68
C VAL A 215 -13.14 -5.16 -12.37
N GLY A 216 -14.10 -4.52 -13.07
CA GLY A 216 -15.17 -5.21 -13.81
C GLY A 216 -14.71 -6.02 -15.01
N LEU A 217 -13.48 -5.81 -15.53
CA LEU A 217 -12.88 -6.68 -16.51
C LEU A 217 -12.26 -7.92 -15.87
N GLN A 218 -11.78 -7.81 -14.62
CA GLN A 218 -11.10 -8.87 -13.91
C GLN A 218 -12.06 -9.79 -13.15
N SER A 219 -13.17 -9.28 -12.65
CA SER A 219 -14.16 -10.04 -11.89
C SER A 219 -15.58 -9.62 -12.27
N LYS A 220 -16.47 -10.60 -12.32
CA LYS A 220 -17.92 -10.42 -12.54
C LYS A 220 -18.74 -10.54 -11.26
N GLN A 221 -18.06 -10.72 -10.13
CA GLN A 221 -18.63 -10.79 -8.79
C GLN A 221 -17.73 -10.02 -7.82
N HIS A 222 -18.24 -9.66 -6.65
CA HIS A 222 -17.41 -9.12 -5.57
C HIS A 222 -16.24 -10.06 -5.28
N LEU A 223 -15.04 -9.50 -5.08
CA LEU A 223 -13.84 -10.29 -4.88
C LEU A 223 -13.90 -11.13 -3.60
N ALA A 224 -14.57 -10.64 -2.55
CA ALA A 224 -14.78 -11.38 -1.31
C ALA A 224 -15.49 -12.72 -1.52
N ARG A 225 -16.32 -12.86 -2.56
CA ARG A 225 -17.00 -14.12 -2.88
C ARG A 225 -16.08 -15.21 -3.39
N ARG A 226 -14.86 -14.89 -3.77
CA ARG A 226 -13.86 -15.92 -4.11
C ARG A 226 -13.56 -16.84 -2.91
N ALA A 227 -13.62 -16.29 -1.69
CA ALA A 227 -13.43 -17.02 -0.45
C ALA A 227 -14.37 -18.23 -0.30
N ASP A 228 -15.63 -18.09 -0.74
CA ASP A 228 -16.64 -19.14 -0.68
C ASP A 228 -16.18 -20.41 -1.42
N GLY A 229 -15.53 -20.24 -2.57
CA GLY A 229 -15.01 -21.34 -3.39
C GLY A 229 -13.88 -22.13 -2.72
N PHE A 230 -13.21 -21.53 -1.74
CA PHE A 230 -12.13 -22.18 -0.97
C PHE A 230 -12.58 -22.60 0.43
N GLY A 231 -13.83 -22.34 0.82
CA GLY A 231 -14.39 -22.72 2.11
C GLY A 231 -13.92 -21.84 3.28
N MET A 232 -13.48 -20.61 3.02
CA MET A 232 -13.11 -19.64 4.04
C MET A 232 -14.08 -18.44 4.08
N PRO A 233 -14.20 -17.72 5.21
CA PRO A 233 -15.00 -16.51 5.27
C PRO A 233 -14.48 -15.41 4.34
N GLY A 234 -15.40 -14.78 3.60
CA GLY A 234 -15.16 -13.57 2.83
C GLY A 234 -15.92 -12.40 3.44
N VAL A 235 -15.23 -11.28 3.73
CA VAL A 235 -15.82 -10.06 4.29
C VAL A 235 -15.56 -8.91 3.34
N ARG A 236 -16.59 -8.15 3.00
CA ARG A 236 -16.48 -6.95 2.18
C ARG A 236 -16.72 -5.73 3.05
N VAL A 237 -15.76 -4.79 3.08
CA VAL A 237 -15.81 -3.59 3.92
C VAL A 237 -15.61 -2.33 3.10
N ASP A 238 -16.16 -1.21 3.57
CA ASP A 238 -15.79 0.12 3.08
C ASP A 238 -14.34 0.41 3.46
N GLY A 239 -13.43 0.32 2.50
CA GLY A 239 -11.99 0.54 2.70
C GLY A 239 -11.63 1.99 3.02
N ASN A 240 -12.58 2.93 2.89
CA ASN A 240 -12.42 4.32 3.30
C ASN A 240 -12.98 4.59 4.71
N ASP A 241 -13.55 3.58 5.36
CA ASP A 241 -14.00 3.63 6.76
C ASP A 241 -12.98 2.93 7.67
N VAL A 242 -12.15 3.72 8.33
CA VAL A 242 -11.08 3.20 9.19
C VAL A 242 -11.60 2.33 10.34
N LEU A 243 -12.81 2.60 10.87
CA LEU A 243 -13.40 1.81 11.95
C LEU A 243 -13.92 0.46 11.44
N ALA A 244 -14.56 0.42 10.26
CA ALA A 244 -15.01 -0.82 9.64
C ALA A 244 -13.82 -1.72 9.28
N VAL A 245 -12.75 -1.15 8.71
CA VAL A 245 -11.51 -1.87 8.39
C VAL A 245 -10.86 -2.43 9.66
N LEU A 246 -10.72 -1.60 10.70
CA LEU A 246 -10.13 -2.01 11.99
C LEU A 246 -10.90 -3.18 12.60
N ALA A 247 -12.24 -3.07 12.69
CA ALA A 247 -13.09 -4.11 13.25
C ALA A 247 -13.02 -5.41 12.47
N ALA A 248 -13.17 -5.36 11.14
CA ALA A 248 -13.10 -6.55 10.28
C ALA A 248 -11.74 -7.24 10.36
N THR A 249 -10.66 -6.47 10.39
CA THR A 249 -9.30 -7.02 10.50
C THR A 249 -9.09 -7.66 11.88
N ARG A 250 -9.55 -7.05 12.97
CA ARG A 250 -9.50 -7.65 14.33
C ARG A 250 -10.28 -8.97 14.39
N ILE A 251 -11.48 -9.05 13.80
CA ILE A 251 -12.26 -10.29 13.71
C ILE A 251 -11.48 -11.38 12.98
N ALA A 252 -10.92 -11.05 11.82
CA ALA A 252 -10.17 -12.00 11.00
C ALA A 252 -8.91 -12.50 11.70
N LEU A 253 -8.14 -11.61 12.33
CA LEU A 253 -6.94 -11.95 13.08
C LEU A 253 -7.25 -12.82 14.30
N GLU A 254 -8.30 -12.49 15.05
CA GLU A 254 -8.72 -13.30 16.20
C GLU A 254 -9.17 -14.70 15.79
N ARG A 255 -9.90 -14.80 14.66
CA ARG A 255 -10.25 -16.10 14.08
C ARG A 255 -9.00 -16.90 13.73
N ALA A 256 -8.03 -16.29 13.05
CA ALA A 256 -6.77 -16.93 12.66
C ALA A 256 -5.99 -17.44 13.89
N ARG A 257 -5.82 -16.60 14.92
CA ARG A 257 -5.11 -16.94 16.16
C ARG A 257 -5.75 -18.09 16.94
N ARG A 258 -7.07 -18.23 16.88
CA ARG A 258 -7.80 -19.31 17.53
C ARG A 258 -7.83 -20.62 16.72
N GLY A 259 -7.07 -20.70 15.63
CA GLY A 259 -7.05 -21.88 14.76
C GLY A 259 -8.31 -22.02 13.90
N GLY A 260 -9.06 -20.91 13.71
CA GLY A 260 -10.25 -20.89 12.84
C GLY A 260 -9.92 -20.83 11.36
N GLY A 261 -8.64 -20.79 10.99
CA GLY A 261 -8.16 -20.72 9.61
C GLY A 261 -8.23 -19.32 9.00
N PRO A 262 -7.99 -19.22 7.67
CA PRO A 262 -7.86 -17.96 6.97
C PRO A 262 -9.18 -17.19 6.83
N THR A 263 -9.05 -15.89 6.53
CA THR A 263 -10.17 -15.02 6.16
C THR A 263 -9.74 -14.13 4.98
N PHE A 264 -10.65 -13.90 4.02
CA PHE A 264 -10.46 -12.95 2.93
C PHE A 264 -11.23 -11.66 3.22
N ILE A 265 -10.55 -10.52 3.23
CA ILE A 265 -11.16 -9.19 3.37
C ILE A 265 -11.03 -8.47 2.04
N GLU A 266 -12.14 -8.02 1.46
CA GLU A 266 -12.18 -7.06 0.36
C GLU A 266 -12.46 -5.68 0.91
N ALA A 267 -11.42 -4.84 0.99
CA ALA A 267 -11.54 -3.43 1.35
C ALA A 267 -11.79 -2.61 0.08
N VAL A 268 -13.03 -2.19 -0.12
CA VAL A 268 -13.43 -1.40 -1.29
C VAL A 268 -13.00 0.05 -1.10
N THR A 269 -12.06 0.48 -1.90
CA THR A 269 -11.45 1.81 -1.83
C THR A 269 -11.20 2.34 -3.24
N TYR A 270 -10.38 3.38 -3.37
CA TYR A 270 -10.08 3.95 -4.66
C TYR A 270 -8.65 4.48 -4.75
N ARG A 271 -7.96 4.17 -5.83
CA ARG A 271 -6.66 4.75 -6.14
C ARG A 271 -6.83 6.17 -6.68
N MET A 272 -6.74 7.19 -5.83
CA MET A 272 -6.93 8.59 -6.22
C MET A 272 -5.78 9.10 -7.11
N GLY A 273 -4.57 8.62 -6.88
CA GLY A 273 -3.38 8.97 -7.66
C GLY A 273 -3.23 8.14 -8.95
N PRO A 274 -2.14 8.36 -9.70
CA PRO A 274 -1.73 7.48 -10.79
C PRO A 274 -1.34 6.09 -10.26
N HIS A 275 -1.16 5.11 -11.15
CA HIS A 275 -0.66 3.80 -10.75
C HIS A 275 0.73 3.91 -10.13
N THR A 276 1.62 4.62 -10.79
CA THR A 276 2.92 5.07 -10.26
C THR A 276 3.18 6.48 -10.79
N THR A 277 4.24 7.12 -10.30
CA THR A 277 4.65 8.45 -10.78
C THR A 277 5.06 8.49 -12.26
N ALA A 278 5.24 7.33 -12.90
CA ALA A 278 5.49 7.19 -14.33
C ALA A 278 4.21 7.00 -15.17
N ASP A 279 3.04 6.93 -14.52
CA ASP A 279 1.74 6.68 -15.16
C ASP A 279 0.95 7.99 -15.37
N ASP A 280 0.11 8.02 -16.42
CA ASP A 280 -0.85 9.08 -16.69
C ASP A 280 -2.29 8.51 -16.68
N PRO A 281 -3.01 8.62 -15.57
CA PRO A 281 -4.34 8.04 -15.43
C PRO A 281 -5.40 8.69 -16.34
N LYS A 282 -5.18 9.89 -16.87
CA LYS A 282 -6.11 10.55 -17.81
C LYS A 282 -6.30 9.78 -19.11
N ARG A 283 -5.39 8.85 -19.41
CA ARG A 283 -5.46 8.01 -20.63
C ARG A 283 -6.53 6.93 -20.54
N TYR A 284 -6.98 6.55 -19.34
CA TYR A 284 -7.87 5.40 -19.14
C TYR A 284 -8.98 5.64 -18.10
N ARG A 285 -8.91 6.70 -17.31
CA ARG A 285 -9.82 6.99 -16.20
C ARG A 285 -10.48 8.36 -16.37
N ALA A 286 -11.80 8.43 -16.17
CA ALA A 286 -12.56 9.67 -16.23
C ALA A 286 -12.40 10.51 -14.96
N ASP A 287 -12.43 11.83 -15.10
CA ASP A 287 -12.35 12.77 -13.98
C ASP A 287 -13.58 12.70 -13.06
N ASP A 288 -14.76 12.35 -13.60
CA ASP A 288 -16.02 12.23 -12.87
C ASP A 288 -15.95 11.14 -11.80
N GLU A 289 -15.35 9.99 -12.14
CA GLU A 289 -15.15 8.88 -11.21
C GLU A 289 -14.28 9.31 -10.03
N LEU A 290 -13.19 10.03 -10.30
CA LEU A 290 -12.31 10.55 -9.25
C LEU A 290 -13.05 11.58 -8.36
N ALA A 291 -13.90 12.42 -8.93
CA ALA A 291 -14.67 13.40 -8.18
C ALA A 291 -15.65 12.70 -7.21
N GLU A 292 -16.36 11.67 -7.66
CA GLU A 292 -17.25 10.87 -6.82
C GLU A 292 -16.51 10.23 -5.62
N TRP A 293 -15.30 9.70 -5.84
CA TRP A 293 -14.51 9.09 -4.77
C TRP A 293 -13.88 10.10 -3.82
N ARG A 294 -13.64 11.34 -4.25
CA ARG A 294 -13.22 12.43 -3.36
C ARG A 294 -14.27 12.81 -2.32
N GLU A 295 -15.53 12.66 -2.63
CA GLU A 295 -16.63 12.85 -1.67
C GLU A 295 -16.65 11.76 -0.58
N ARG A 296 -15.95 10.65 -0.81
CA ARG A 296 -15.79 9.52 0.13
C ARG A 296 -14.43 9.51 0.80
N ASP A 297 -13.74 10.66 0.85
CA ASP A 297 -12.40 10.77 1.42
C ASP A 297 -12.33 10.23 2.85
N PRO A 298 -11.37 9.33 3.18
CA PRO A 298 -11.29 8.72 4.50
C PRO A 298 -10.96 9.72 5.63
N LEU A 299 -10.19 10.78 5.35
CA LEU A 299 -9.84 11.78 6.35
C LEU A 299 -11.03 12.71 6.64
N ALA A 300 -11.69 13.19 5.59
CA ALA A 300 -12.84 14.06 5.71
C ALA A 300 -13.98 13.40 6.51
N ARG A 301 -14.21 12.11 6.28
CA ARG A 301 -15.19 11.29 7.00
C ARG A 301 -14.94 11.25 8.51
N VAL A 302 -13.69 11.03 8.92
CA VAL A 302 -13.34 10.97 10.35
C VAL A 302 -13.44 12.35 10.98
N LEU A 303 -13.04 13.42 10.29
CA LEU A 303 -13.23 14.79 10.79
C LEU A 303 -14.71 15.12 10.99
N ALA A 304 -15.57 14.77 10.03
CA ALA A 304 -17.00 15.00 10.17
C ALA A 304 -17.60 14.27 11.38
N LEU A 305 -17.18 13.01 11.64
CA LEU A 305 -17.61 12.28 12.83
C LEU A 305 -17.10 12.92 14.13
N LEU A 306 -15.85 13.37 14.18
CA LEU A 306 -15.26 14.04 15.34
C LEU A 306 -15.96 15.39 15.61
N GLU A 307 -16.24 16.18 14.58
CA GLU A 307 -16.95 17.44 14.69
C GLU A 307 -18.38 17.24 15.21
N ALA A 308 -19.13 16.27 14.65
CA ALA A 308 -20.46 15.89 15.10
C ALA A 308 -20.47 15.39 16.57
N SER A 309 -19.32 14.88 17.05
CA SER A 309 -19.10 14.43 18.43
C SER A 309 -18.61 15.55 19.37
N GLY A 310 -18.48 16.79 18.89
CA GLY A 310 -18.12 17.97 19.68
C GLY A 310 -16.61 18.19 19.88
N VAL A 311 -15.77 17.56 19.07
CA VAL A 311 -14.30 17.77 19.10
C VAL A 311 -13.96 19.07 18.37
N ASP A 312 -12.99 19.85 18.88
CA ASP A 312 -12.37 20.97 18.14
C ASP A 312 -11.53 20.44 16.98
N VAL A 313 -12.18 20.18 15.84
CA VAL A 313 -11.50 19.66 14.64
C VAL A 313 -10.52 20.66 14.06
N ALA A 314 -10.77 21.98 14.18
CA ALA A 314 -9.83 22.99 13.67
C ALA A 314 -8.53 23.01 14.50
N GLY A 315 -8.60 22.78 15.80
CA GLY A 315 -7.44 22.58 16.66
C GLY A 315 -6.68 21.31 16.28
N LEU A 316 -7.40 20.21 16.17
CA LEU A 316 -6.84 18.91 15.78
C LEU A 316 -6.13 18.98 14.39
N GLU A 317 -6.77 19.57 13.39
CA GLU A 317 -6.17 19.69 12.06
C GLU A 317 -4.87 20.50 12.08
N ARG A 318 -4.80 21.59 12.85
CA ARG A 318 -3.55 22.38 12.97
C ARG A 318 -2.42 21.56 13.58
N ASP A 319 -2.71 20.83 14.67
CA ASP A 319 -1.71 20.01 15.36
C ASP A 319 -1.24 18.85 14.47
N VAL A 320 -2.18 18.18 13.80
CA VAL A 320 -1.89 17.06 12.90
C VAL A 320 -1.14 17.53 11.65
N ALA A 321 -1.45 18.71 11.11
CA ALA A 321 -0.71 19.29 9.98
C ALA A 321 0.75 19.55 10.36
N ALA A 322 1.01 20.07 11.55
CA ALA A 322 2.38 20.27 12.05
C ALA A 322 3.16 18.95 12.20
N ASP A 323 2.50 17.90 12.67
CA ASP A 323 3.10 16.56 12.78
C ASP A 323 3.38 15.96 11.38
N ALA A 324 2.43 16.11 10.46
CA ALA A 324 2.56 15.61 9.09
C ALA A 324 3.67 16.33 8.32
N ASP A 325 3.78 17.64 8.46
CA ASP A 325 4.87 18.42 7.85
C ASP A 325 6.24 18.06 8.44
N ARG A 326 6.31 17.77 9.74
CA ARG A 326 7.54 17.28 10.36
C ARG A 326 7.95 15.93 9.77
N ALA A 327 7.03 14.96 9.67
CA ALA A 327 7.31 13.66 9.07
C ALA A 327 7.75 13.78 7.60
N ALA A 328 7.14 14.68 6.83
CA ALA A 328 7.56 14.95 5.46
C ALA A 328 8.95 15.60 5.38
N ALA A 329 9.28 16.49 6.32
CA ALA A 329 10.61 17.10 6.40
C ALA A 329 11.69 16.05 6.79
N GLU A 330 11.38 15.14 7.70
CA GLU A 330 12.23 14.01 8.06
C GLU A 330 12.46 13.09 6.86
N LEU A 331 11.40 12.76 6.11
CA LEU A 331 11.49 11.97 4.88
C LEU A 331 12.41 12.66 3.84
N ARG A 332 12.23 13.96 3.64
CA ARG A 332 13.06 14.75 2.72
C ARG A 332 14.53 14.83 3.19
N ALA A 333 14.78 14.97 4.47
CA ALA A 333 16.13 14.96 5.02
C ALA A 333 16.79 13.58 4.85
N ALA A 334 16.04 12.51 5.05
CA ALA A 334 16.54 11.15 4.95
C ALA A 334 17.09 10.82 3.55
N ILE A 335 16.52 11.38 2.46
CA ILE A 335 17.00 11.10 1.10
C ILE A 335 18.48 11.48 0.91
N THR A 336 18.95 12.51 1.60
CA THR A 336 20.34 12.98 1.53
C THR A 336 21.33 12.09 2.28
N THR A 337 20.84 11.19 3.14
CA THR A 337 21.66 10.26 3.90
C THR A 337 21.86 8.92 3.17
N ILE A 338 21.09 8.66 2.13
CA ILE A 338 21.16 7.43 1.36
C ILE A 338 22.34 7.53 0.39
N ALA A 339 23.38 6.75 0.65
CA ALA A 339 24.51 6.65 -0.26
C ALA A 339 24.17 5.74 -1.45
N ASP A 340 24.74 6.05 -2.61
CA ASP A 340 24.69 5.12 -3.73
C ASP A 340 25.55 3.89 -3.41
N PRO A 341 25.09 2.68 -3.70
CA PRO A 341 25.85 1.46 -3.45
C PRO A 341 27.11 1.42 -4.33
N GLU A 342 28.20 0.86 -3.82
CA GLU A 342 29.36 0.60 -4.64
C GLU A 342 28.99 -0.35 -5.78
N ALA A 343 29.44 -0.02 -7.00
CA ALA A 343 29.01 -0.71 -8.22
C ALA A 343 29.29 -2.23 -8.22
N LEU A 344 30.30 -2.68 -7.46
CA LEU A 344 30.69 -4.10 -7.39
C LEU A 344 29.90 -4.91 -6.36
N THR A 345 29.10 -4.26 -5.49
CA THR A 345 28.30 -4.97 -4.46
C THR A 345 27.24 -5.90 -5.05
N VAL A 346 26.83 -5.68 -6.32
CA VAL A 346 25.90 -6.56 -7.04
C VAL A 346 26.40 -8.01 -7.13
N PHE A 347 27.71 -8.23 -6.96
CA PHE A 347 28.32 -9.57 -7.02
C PHE A 347 28.51 -10.24 -5.66
N ASP A 348 28.27 -9.53 -4.54
CA ASP A 348 28.70 -10.00 -3.21
C ASP A 348 27.74 -11.03 -2.59
N HIS A 349 26.45 -11.01 -2.95
CA HIS A 349 25.40 -11.79 -2.28
C HIS A 349 24.64 -12.73 -3.22
N VAL A 350 25.21 -13.10 -4.37
CA VAL A 350 24.52 -13.95 -5.38
C VAL A 350 24.56 -15.43 -4.97
N TYR A 351 25.72 -15.90 -4.48
CA TYR A 351 25.93 -17.29 -4.06
C TYR A 351 26.64 -17.35 -2.71
N ALA A 352 26.33 -18.39 -1.92
CA ALA A 352 27.02 -18.65 -0.65
C ALA A 352 28.47 -19.12 -0.85
N GLU A 353 28.74 -19.83 -1.95
CA GLU A 353 30.05 -20.35 -2.30
C GLU A 353 30.66 -19.59 -3.48
N PRO A 354 32.01 -19.51 -3.59
CA PRO A 354 32.67 -18.91 -4.74
C PRO A 354 32.20 -19.51 -6.07
N ASN A 355 31.88 -18.64 -7.03
CA ASN A 355 31.41 -19.06 -8.36
C ASN A 355 32.28 -18.44 -9.44
N SER A 356 33.02 -19.30 -10.18
CA SER A 356 33.96 -18.84 -11.18
C SER A 356 33.36 -18.07 -12.34
N HIS A 357 32.06 -18.26 -12.63
CA HIS A 357 31.36 -17.47 -13.64
C HIS A 357 31.10 -16.05 -13.15
N LEU A 358 30.63 -15.91 -11.90
CA LEU A 358 30.39 -14.63 -11.25
C LEU A 358 31.70 -13.84 -11.05
N GLU A 359 32.78 -14.51 -10.65
CA GLU A 359 34.12 -13.91 -10.53
C GLU A 359 34.60 -13.32 -11.87
N ARG A 360 34.43 -14.04 -12.99
CA ARG A 360 34.77 -13.51 -14.33
C ARG A 360 33.91 -12.32 -14.72
N GLN A 361 32.64 -12.30 -14.35
CA GLN A 361 31.76 -11.14 -14.60
C GLN A 361 32.21 -9.94 -13.77
N ARG A 362 32.54 -10.15 -12.48
CA ARG A 362 33.08 -9.12 -11.58
C ARG A 362 34.38 -8.52 -12.13
N ASP A 363 35.31 -9.36 -12.57
CA ASP A 363 36.58 -8.91 -13.16
C ASP A 363 36.35 -8.13 -14.46
N HIS A 364 35.42 -8.58 -15.28
CA HIS A 364 35.06 -7.87 -16.52
C HIS A 364 34.49 -6.49 -16.20
N TYR A 365 33.57 -6.42 -15.26
CA TYR A 365 32.92 -5.15 -14.84
C TYR A 365 33.91 -4.21 -14.16
N THR A 366 34.82 -4.72 -13.34
CA THR A 366 35.90 -3.93 -12.75
C THR A 366 36.76 -3.25 -13.82
N ARG A 367 37.16 -4.01 -14.87
CA ARG A 367 37.92 -3.43 -16.00
C ARG A 367 37.10 -2.40 -16.79
N TYR A 368 35.80 -2.62 -16.92
CA TYR A 368 34.92 -1.68 -17.57
C TYR A 368 34.84 -0.36 -16.78
N LEU A 369 34.66 -0.41 -15.46
CA LEU A 369 34.62 0.78 -14.62
C LEU A 369 35.94 1.56 -14.66
N ALA A 370 37.09 0.87 -14.61
CA ALA A 370 38.42 1.49 -14.68
C ALA A 370 38.64 2.30 -15.99
N MET A 371 37.88 2.05 -17.05
CA MET A 371 37.96 2.85 -18.28
C MET A 371 37.40 4.26 -18.11
N PHE A 372 36.61 4.51 -17.08
CA PHE A 372 35.99 5.81 -16.79
C PHE A 372 36.72 6.59 -15.68
N ASP A 373 37.51 5.91 -14.85
CA ASP A 373 38.27 6.56 -13.76
C ASP A 373 39.38 7.48 -14.30
N ASP A 374 39.90 7.20 -15.49
CA ASP A 374 40.90 8.03 -16.18
C ASP A 374 40.27 9.18 -17.02
N ALA A 375 38.95 9.23 -17.13
CA ALA A 375 38.27 10.31 -17.83
C ALA A 375 38.18 11.54 -16.93
N SER A 376 39.12 12.47 -17.03
CA SER A 376 39.01 13.82 -16.45
C SER A 376 37.63 14.41 -16.75
N PRO A 377 36.98 15.10 -15.80
CA PRO A 377 35.67 15.69 -16.04
C PRO A 377 35.75 16.58 -17.28
N VAL A 378 34.90 16.29 -18.27
CA VAL A 378 34.73 17.15 -19.45
C VAL A 378 34.39 18.53 -18.92
N GLN A 379 35.33 19.46 -19.00
CA GLN A 379 35.07 20.87 -18.69
C GLN A 379 33.94 21.31 -19.65
N SER A 380 32.80 21.64 -19.08
CA SER A 380 31.75 22.33 -19.81
C SER A 380 32.35 23.65 -20.30
N THR A 381 32.67 23.72 -21.57
CA THR A 381 33.02 24.99 -22.22
C THR A 381 31.73 25.79 -22.32
N ASP A 382 31.48 26.61 -21.34
CA ASP A 382 30.56 27.75 -21.45
C ASP A 382 31.07 28.64 -22.56
N ALA A 383 30.55 28.47 -23.76
CA ALA A 383 30.73 29.42 -24.86
C ALA A 383 29.81 30.60 -24.60
N ALA A 384 30.32 31.55 -23.83
CA ALA A 384 29.80 32.92 -23.83
C ALA A 384 30.06 33.53 -25.20
N ALA A 385 29.10 33.44 -26.11
CA ALA A 385 29.07 34.22 -27.33
C ALA A 385 28.27 35.50 -27.10
N SER A 386 28.92 36.52 -26.62
CA SER A 386 28.47 37.89 -26.78
C SER A 386 28.74 38.33 -28.23
N GLY A 387 27.74 38.29 -29.06
CA GLY A 387 27.74 38.83 -30.41
C GLY A 387 26.81 40.03 -30.51
N THR A 388 27.39 41.19 -30.45
CA THR A 388 26.76 42.48 -30.86
C THR A 388 26.45 42.42 -32.36
N ALA A 389 25.18 42.57 -32.73
CA ALA A 389 24.77 42.77 -34.13
C ALA A 389 24.44 44.27 -34.32
N GLU A 390 25.28 44.94 -35.02
CA GLU A 390 24.94 46.22 -35.67
C GLU A 390 24.28 45.98 -37.01
N GLY A 391 23.42 46.92 -37.35
CA GLY A 391 22.44 46.97 -38.38
C GLY A 391 22.87 46.85 -39.86
N GLY A 392 21.87 46.77 -40.72
CA GLY A 392 21.99 46.89 -42.16
C GLY A 392 20.70 46.54 -42.89
N ALA A 393 19.98 47.59 -43.24
CA ALA A 393 18.80 47.52 -44.11
C ALA A 393 19.07 46.97 -45.50
N ARG A 394 18.21 46.12 -46.01
CA ARG A 394 17.49 46.23 -47.31
C ARG A 394 16.44 45.13 -47.44
#